data_a4be0bd81cbbcd9e054543235d3dc038
#
_entry.id   a4be0bd81cbbcd9e054543235d3dc038
#
_cell.length_a   1.000
_cell.length_b   1.000
_cell.length_c   1.000
_cell.angle_alpha   90.00
_cell.angle_beta   90.00
_cell.angle_gamma   90.00
#
_symmetry.space_group_name_H-M   'P 1'
#
loop_
_entity.id
_entity.type
_entity.pdbx_description
1 polymer ?
#
loop_
_entity_poly.entity_id
_entity_poly.type
_entity_poly.pdbx_seq_one_letter_code
_entity_poly.pdbx_strand_id
1 'polypeptide(L)'
;MNDKYIHKEGIVYLNQYHIVFCPKYRRKVLVGDIEKDLRQMFYDIAKEKGVEIKALEIMPDHVHMFISFDPRQPLHELIRYFKGTSSRILRNKYPELRSRIPSLWTRSYFCCTIGYISEEVVQQYIENQKNV
;
A
#
# COMPACT_ATOMS: atom_id res chain seq x y z
N MET A 1 31.04 9.78 -1.73
CA MET A 1 30.30 9.43 -0.52
C MET A 1 28.88 8.97 -0.91
N ASN A 2 28.49 7.80 -0.45
CA ASN A 2 27.12 7.35 -0.65
C ASN A 2 26.20 8.12 0.27
N ASP A 3 25.46 9.05 -0.29
CA ASP A 3 24.49 9.81 0.46
C ASP A 3 23.09 9.20 0.21
N LYS A 4 22.56 8.53 1.22
CA LYS A 4 21.22 7.93 1.15
C LYS A 4 20.10 8.95 1.30
N TYR A 5 20.44 10.18 1.66
CA TYR A 5 19.44 11.24 1.84
C TYR A 5 19.06 11.86 0.49
N ILE A 6 17.80 12.25 0.39
CA ILE A 6 17.26 12.93 -0.78
C ILE A 6 17.44 14.44 -0.60
N HIS A 7 17.98 15.11 -1.60
CA HIS A 7 18.23 16.56 -1.58
C HIS A 7 17.26 17.25 -2.54
N LYS A 8 16.46 18.13 -2.01
CA LYS A 8 15.56 18.99 -2.78
C LYS A 8 15.69 20.42 -2.29
N GLU A 9 15.16 21.36 -3.04
CA GLU A 9 15.15 22.75 -2.61
C GLU A 9 14.42 22.89 -1.28
N GLY A 10 15.11 23.38 -0.26
CA GLY A 10 14.54 23.63 1.04
C GLY A 10 14.46 22.43 1.96
N ILE A 11 14.92 21.24 1.54
CA ILE A 11 14.83 20.06 2.38
C ILE A 11 15.85 18.98 2.01
N VAL A 12 16.37 18.32 3.03
CA VAL A 12 17.15 17.08 2.89
C VAL A 12 16.48 16.05 3.78
N TYR A 13 16.16 14.88 3.24
CA TYR A 13 15.36 13.93 4.01
C TYR A 13 15.70 12.47 3.69
N LEU A 14 15.32 11.62 4.63
CA LEU A 14 15.18 10.18 4.43
C LEU A 14 13.83 9.82 5.05
N ASN A 15 12.83 9.64 4.20
CA ASN A 15 11.44 9.45 4.64
C ASN A 15 10.87 8.21 3.98
N GLN A 16 11.07 7.08 4.65
CA GLN A 16 10.75 5.76 4.13
C GLN A 16 9.84 5.02 5.10
N TYR A 17 8.84 4.32 4.55
CA TYR A 17 7.86 3.60 5.34
C TYR A 17 7.59 2.24 4.74
N HIS A 18 7.53 1.23 5.62
CA HIS A 18 6.85 -0.03 5.33
C HIS A 18 5.37 0.16 5.60
N ILE A 19 4.53 -0.28 4.66
CA ILE A 19 3.08 -0.15 4.76
C ILE A 19 2.46 -1.50 4.43
N VAL A 20 1.53 -1.95 5.29
CA VAL A 20 0.80 -3.20 5.09
C VAL A 20 -0.69 -2.92 5.22
N PHE A 21 -1.49 -3.40 4.30
CA PHE A 21 -2.95 -3.36 4.43
C PHE A 21 -3.59 -4.55 3.72
N CYS A 22 -4.82 -4.85 4.13
CA CYS A 22 -5.51 -6.08 3.74
C CYS A 22 -6.87 -5.79 3.11
N PRO A 23 -7.31 -6.67 2.19
CA PRO A 23 -8.71 -6.67 1.77
C PRO A 23 -9.66 -6.88 2.96
N LYS A 24 -10.87 -6.38 2.82
CA LYS A 24 -11.92 -6.53 3.82
C LYS A 24 -12.11 -8.00 4.17
N TYR A 25 -12.16 -8.30 5.46
CA TYR A 25 -12.24 -9.66 6.01
C TYR A 25 -11.06 -10.55 5.59
N ARG A 26 -9.94 -9.96 5.21
CA ARG A 26 -8.76 -10.66 4.71
C ARG A 26 -9.09 -11.65 3.59
N ARG A 27 -10.06 -11.30 2.74
CA ARG A 27 -10.42 -12.14 1.60
C ARG A 27 -9.28 -12.24 0.61
N LYS A 28 -9.07 -13.44 0.08
CA LYS A 28 -7.97 -13.72 -0.87
C LYS A 28 -8.41 -13.34 -2.29
N VAL A 29 -8.62 -12.04 -2.51
CA VAL A 29 -9.13 -11.52 -3.78
C VAL A 29 -8.05 -10.92 -4.68
N LEU A 30 -6.85 -10.71 -4.17
CA LEU A 30 -5.76 -10.07 -4.92
C LEU A 30 -5.00 -11.11 -5.74
N VAL A 31 -5.68 -11.67 -6.74
CA VAL A 31 -5.16 -12.77 -7.56
C VAL A 31 -5.45 -12.50 -9.04
N GLY A 32 -4.69 -13.16 -9.91
CA GLY A 32 -4.93 -13.12 -11.35
C GLY A 32 -4.86 -11.71 -11.92
N ASP A 33 -5.85 -11.35 -12.72
CA ASP A 33 -5.90 -10.04 -13.37
C ASP A 33 -6.08 -8.90 -12.39
N ILE A 34 -6.77 -9.14 -11.27
CA ILE A 34 -6.93 -8.14 -10.20
C ILE A 34 -5.56 -7.77 -9.63
N GLU A 35 -4.72 -8.75 -9.35
CA GLU A 35 -3.35 -8.52 -8.85
C GLU A 35 -2.54 -7.71 -9.85
N LYS A 36 -2.59 -8.07 -11.12
CA LYS A 36 -1.84 -7.36 -12.17
C LYS A 36 -2.30 -5.91 -12.31
N ASP A 37 -3.60 -5.68 -12.33
CA ASP A 37 -4.15 -4.33 -12.43
C ASP A 37 -3.80 -3.49 -11.22
N LEU A 38 -3.87 -4.09 -10.03
CA LEU A 38 -3.53 -3.42 -8.78
C LEU A 38 -2.07 -2.98 -8.76
N ARG A 39 -1.17 -3.87 -9.17
CA ARG A 39 0.26 -3.56 -9.25
C ARG A 39 0.52 -2.38 -10.18
N GLN A 40 -0.04 -2.41 -11.37
CA GLN A 40 0.13 -1.32 -12.33
C GLN A 40 -0.44 -0.01 -11.78
N MET A 41 -1.61 -0.10 -11.16
CA MET A 41 -2.27 1.06 -10.56
C MET A 41 -1.40 1.72 -9.49
N PHE A 42 -0.79 0.91 -8.63
CA PHE A 42 0.07 1.45 -7.57
C PHE A 42 1.29 2.17 -8.15
N TYR A 43 1.92 1.63 -9.20
CA TYR A 43 3.03 2.32 -9.85
C TYR A 43 2.58 3.61 -10.55
N ASP A 44 1.40 3.61 -11.15
CA ASP A 44 0.84 4.81 -11.78
C ASP A 44 0.56 5.90 -10.75
N ILE A 45 -0.05 5.53 -9.61
CA ILE A 45 -0.32 6.46 -8.51
C ILE A 45 0.99 7.01 -7.96
N ALA A 46 1.97 6.13 -7.75
CA ALA A 46 3.27 6.55 -7.23
C ALA A 46 3.92 7.59 -8.13
N LYS A 47 3.89 7.37 -9.43
CA LYS A 47 4.42 8.32 -10.40
C LYS A 47 3.69 9.66 -10.33
N GLU A 48 2.37 9.62 -10.26
CA GLU A 48 1.52 10.83 -10.14
C GLU A 48 1.85 11.62 -8.88
N LYS A 49 2.05 10.94 -7.76
CA LYS A 49 2.25 11.57 -6.45
C LYS A 49 3.71 11.82 -6.08
N GLY A 50 4.65 11.48 -6.97
CA GLY A 50 6.06 11.65 -6.69
C GLY A 50 6.58 10.70 -5.60
N VAL A 51 5.99 9.51 -5.51
CA VAL A 51 6.38 8.48 -4.55
C VAL A 51 7.29 7.48 -5.24
N GLU A 52 8.39 7.11 -4.59
CA GLU A 52 9.22 6.01 -5.05
C GLU A 52 8.78 4.72 -4.35
N ILE A 53 8.35 3.74 -5.13
CA ILE A 53 8.09 2.40 -4.60
C ILE A 53 9.40 1.62 -4.67
N LYS A 54 10.00 1.39 -3.51
CA LYS A 54 11.26 0.64 -3.41
C LYS A 54 11.03 -0.86 -3.45
N ALA A 55 9.90 -1.32 -2.93
CA ALA A 55 9.50 -2.72 -2.97
C ALA A 55 7.98 -2.80 -2.92
N LEU A 56 7.40 -3.74 -3.65
CA LEU A 56 5.97 -3.98 -3.66
C LEU A 56 5.73 -5.48 -3.72
N GLU A 57 5.01 -5.97 -2.73
CA GLU A 57 4.59 -7.37 -2.65
C GLU A 57 3.08 -7.41 -2.52
N ILE A 58 2.43 -8.05 -3.47
CA ILE A 58 0.98 -8.25 -3.45
C ILE A 58 0.72 -9.74 -3.29
N MET A 59 0.24 -10.10 -2.11
CA MET A 59 -0.18 -11.47 -1.81
C MET A 59 -1.70 -11.54 -1.93
N PRO A 60 -2.30 -12.74 -2.02
CA PRO A 60 -3.75 -12.82 -2.19
C PRO A 60 -4.56 -12.06 -1.13
N ASP A 61 -4.08 -11.96 0.10
CA ASP A 61 -4.80 -11.39 1.22
C ASP A 61 -4.14 -10.17 1.86
N HIS A 62 -3.09 -9.62 1.24
CA HIS A 62 -2.47 -8.40 1.76
C HIS A 62 -1.53 -7.76 0.74
N VAL A 63 -1.25 -6.49 0.98
CA VAL A 63 -0.23 -5.71 0.26
C VAL A 63 0.83 -5.29 1.25
N HIS A 64 2.09 -5.44 0.87
CA HIS A 64 3.23 -4.89 1.60
C HIS A 64 4.02 -4.04 0.63
N MET A 65 4.14 -2.74 0.90
CA MET A 65 4.95 -1.85 0.08
C MET A 65 5.96 -1.10 0.96
N PHE A 66 7.12 -0.83 0.37
CA PHE A 66 8.15 0.00 0.97
C PHE A 66 8.31 1.21 0.08
N ILE A 67 8.00 2.40 0.62
CA ILE A 67 7.95 3.63 -0.17
C ILE A 67 8.84 4.71 0.43
N SER A 68 9.29 5.60 -0.46
CA SER A 68 10.02 6.81 -0.12
C SER A 68 9.31 7.99 -0.74
N PHE A 69 9.11 9.06 0.01
CA PHE A 69 8.43 10.24 -0.51
C PHE A 69 8.82 11.48 0.28
N ASP A 70 8.49 12.65 -0.27
CA ASP A 70 8.77 13.94 0.35
C ASP A 70 7.91 14.09 1.63
N PRO A 71 8.53 14.32 2.81
CA PRO A 71 7.79 14.39 4.07
C PRO A 71 6.83 15.57 4.19
N ARG A 72 6.89 16.54 3.27
CA ARG A 72 5.88 17.61 3.20
C ARG A 72 4.53 17.06 2.73
N GLN A 73 4.51 15.87 2.14
CA GLN A 73 3.29 15.16 1.77
C GLN A 73 2.86 14.27 2.94
N PRO A 74 1.62 14.40 3.46
CA PRO A 74 1.17 13.60 4.59
C PRO A 74 0.99 12.12 4.25
N LEU A 75 1.58 11.24 5.04
CA LEU A 75 1.52 9.80 4.81
C LEU A 75 0.07 9.28 4.77
N HIS A 76 -0.75 9.70 5.74
CA HIS A 76 -2.13 9.20 5.84
C HIS A 76 -2.95 9.54 4.59
N GLU A 77 -2.82 10.75 4.09
CA GLU A 77 -3.50 11.19 2.86
C GLU A 77 -3.05 10.35 1.66
N LEU A 78 -1.76 10.07 1.60
CA LEU A 78 -1.16 9.28 0.53
C LEU A 78 -1.71 7.85 0.53
N ILE A 79 -1.76 7.23 1.71
CA ILE A 79 -2.31 5.87 1.84
C ILE A 79 -3.80 5.85 1.48
N ARG A 80 -4.55 6.85 1.91
CA ARG A 80 -5.96 6.97 1.54
C ARG A 80 -6.14 7.06 0.04
N TYR A 81 -5.25 7.75 -0.65
CA TYR A 81 -5.31 7.87 -2.10
C TYR A 81 -5.03 6.53 -2.78
N PHE A 82 -3.98 5.80 -2.34
CA PHE A 82 -3.70 4.46 -2.86
C PHE A 82 -4.89 3.53 -2.68
N LYS A 83 -5.45 3.49 -1.49
CA LYS A 83 -6.55 2.58 -1.16
C LYS A 83 -7.85 2.98 -1.85
N GLY A 84 -8.21 4.26 -1.78
CA GLY A 84 -9.46 4.75 -2.35
C GLY A 84 -9.53 4.64 -3.86
N THR A 85 -8.46 5.04 -4.55
CA THR A 85 -8.39 4.97 -6.00
C THR A 85 -8.44 3.53 -6.49
N SER A 86 -7.64 2.65 -5.89
CA SER A 86 -7.62 1.23 -6.27
C SER A 86 -8.97 0.55 -6.01
N SER A 87 -9.59 0.85 -4.88
CA SER A 87 -10.91 0.30 -4.56
C SER A 87 -11.96 0.71 -5.61
N ARG A 88 -12.02 2.00 -5.91
CA ARG A 88 -13.00 2.52 -6.87
C ARG A 88 -12.82 1.89 -8.25
N ILE A 89 -11.60 1.88 -8.76
CA ILE A 89 -11.33 1.38 -10.12
C ILE A 89 -11.52 -0.14 -10.21
N LEU A 90 -10.98 -0.90 -9.26
CA LEU A 90 -11.10 -2.35 -9.29
C LEU A 90 -12.54 -2.82 -9.09
N ARG A 91 -13.29 -2.18 -8.20
CA ARG A 91 -14.68 -2.55 -7.97
C ARG A 91 -15.57 -2.24 -9.16
N ASN A 92 -15.24 -1.22 -9.94
CA ASN A 92 -15.93 -0.92 -11.20
C ASN A 92 -15.59 -1.92 -12.30
N LYS A 93 -14.33 -2.31 -12.39
CA LYS A 93 -13.88 -3.25 -13.42
C LYS A 93 -14.28 -4.69 -13.13
N TYR A 94 -14.28 -5.07 -11.84
CA TYR A 94 -14.54 -6.44 -11.40
C TYR A 94 -15.77 -6.49 -10.49
N PRO A 95 -16.97 -6.64 -11.07
CA PRO A 95 -18.23 -6.63 -10.27
C PRO A 95 -18.27 -7.66 -9.15
N GLU A 96 -17.56 -8.78 -9.29
CA GLU A 96 -17.49 -9.81 -8.26
C GLU A 96 -16.88 -9.29 -6.96
N LEU A 97 -16.04 -8.25 -7.02
CA LEU A 97 -15.53 -7.64 -5.81
C LEU A 97 -16.63 -6.93 -5.01
N ARG A 98 -17.62 -6.34 -5.70
CA ARG A 98 -18.74 -5.69 -5.01
C ARG A 98 -19.70 -6.69 -4.40
N SER A 99 -19.87 -7.85 -5.01
CA SER A 99 -20.77 -8.87 -4.49
C SER A 99 -20.19 -9.64 -3.32
N ARG A 100 -18.86 -9.73 -3.23
CA ARG A 100 -18.17 -10.53 -2.22
C ARG A 100 -17.86 -9.76 -0.94
N ILE A 101 -17.56 -8.46 -1.05
CA ILE A 101 -17.15 -7.65 0.08
C ILE A 101 -17.75 -6.24 -0.01
N PRO A 102 -18.11 -5.63 1.14
CA PRO A 102 -18.72 -4.29 1.15
C PRO A 102 -17.75 -3.16 0.79
N SER A 103 -16.46 -3.39 0.96
CA SER A 103 -15.40 -2.48 0.53
C SER A 103 -14.18 -3.32 0.16
N LEU A 104 -13.28 -2.80 -0.69
CA LEU A 104 -12.10 -3.58 -1.05
C LEU A 104 -11.16 -3.76 0.14
N TRP A 105 -10.85 -2.67 0.86
CA TRP A 105 -9.85 -2.67 1.92
C TRP A 105 -10.48 -2.52 3.29
N THR A 106 -9.81 -3.03 4.33
CA THR A 106 -10.13 -2.66 5.70
C THR A 106 -9.82 -1.18 5.89
N ARG A 107 -10.35 -0.58 6.96
CA ARG A 107 -10.07 0.83 7.29
C ARG A 107 -8.66 1.04 7.84
N SER A 108 -8.02 -0.03 8.27
CA SER A 108 -6.72 0.00 8.93
C SER A 108 -5.57 -0.13 7.94
N TYR A 109 -4.40 0.30 8.35
CA TYR A 109 -3.14 -0.07 7.74
C TYR A 109 -2.07 -0.07 8.83
N PHE A 110 -1.01 -0.85 8.58
CA PHE A 110 0.18 -0.85 9.42
C PHE A 110 1.25 0.01 8.74
N CYS A 111 1.97 0.82 9.50
CA CYS A 111 3.15 1.51 8.96
C CYS A 111 4.26 1.57 10.00
N CYS A 112 5.49 1.52 9.52
CA CYS A 112 6.66 1.78 10.36
C CYS A 112 7.80 2.34 9.51
N THR A 113 8.72 3.04 10.17
CA THR A 113 9.81 3.73 9.51
C THR A 113 11.13 2.96 9.50
N ILE A 114 11.20 1.80 10.17
CA ILE A 114 12.44 1.02 10.23
C ILE A 114 12.75 0.41 8.87
N GLY A 115 14.04 0.39 8.52
CA GLY A 115 14.49 -0.17 7.24
C GLY A 115 14.25 -1.66 7.11
N TYR A 116 14.20 -2.39 8.25
CA TYR A 116 13.86 -3.80 8.28
C TYR A 116 12.62 -4.01 9.14
N ILE A 117 11.69 -4.81 8.63
CA ILE A 117 10.49 -5.21 9.35
C ILE A 117 10.46 -6.74 9.44
N SER A 118 10.25 -7.29 10.62
CA SER A 118 10.20 -8.74 10.77
C SER A 118 8.92 -9.31 10.17
N GLU A 119 9.04 -10.50 9.61
CA GLU A 119 7.91 -11.21 9.06
C GLU A 119 6.84 -11.50 10.12
N GLU A 120 7.27 -11.73 11.36
CA GLU A 120 6.37 -11.96 12.48
C GLU A 120 5.45 -10.79 12.76
N VAL A 121 5.96 -9.56 12.70
CA VAL A 121 5.17 -8.35 12.92
C VAL A 121 4.13 -8.21 11.82
N VAL A 122 4.52 -8.42 10.56
CA VAL A 122 3.60 -8.36 9.42
C VAL A 122 2.51 -9.42 9.57
N GLN A 123 2.88 -10.65 9.89
CA GLN A 123 1.92 -11.74 10.06
C GLN A 123 0.94 -11.48 11.19
N GLN A 124 1.41 -10.93 12.29
CA GLN A 124 0.54 -10.59 13.41
C GLN A 124 -0.49 -9.52 13.03
N TYR A 125 -0.07 -8.50 12.28
CA TYR A 125 -1.01 -7.51 11.79
C TYR A 125 -2.06 -8.14 10.88
N ILE A 126 -1.63 -8.97 9.93
CA ILE A 126 -2.52 -9.64 8.98
C ILE A 126 -3.52 -10.55 9.71
N GLU A 127 -3.06 -11.32 10.71
CA GLU A 127 -3.94 -12.18 11.50
C GLU A 127 -5.06 -11.39 12.18
N ASN A 128 -4.76 -10.19 12.66
CA ASN A 128 -5.73 -9.34 13.32
C ASN A 128 -6.76 -8.74 12.36
N GLN A 129 -6.57 -8.89 11.05
CA GLN A 129 -7.49 -8.33 10.03
C GLN A 129 -8.54 -9.33 9.56
N LYS A 130 -8.57 -10.53 10.08
CA LYS A 130 -9.41 -11.62 9.56
C LYS A 130 -10.91 -11.31 9.57
N ASN A 131 -11.39 -10.64 10.60
CA ASN A 131 -12.83 -10.38 10.80
C ASN A 131 -13.18 -8.89 10.75
N VAL A 132 -12.32 -8.06 10.17
CA VAL A 132 -12.57 -6.60 10.11
C VAL A 132 -12.67 -6.06 8.70
#